data_64abefd404b81eb8995ca4c15e239f0c
#
_entry.id   64abefd404b81eb8995ca4c15e239f0c
#
_cell.length_a   1.000
_cell.length_b   1.000
_cell.length_c   1.000
_cell.angle_alpha   90.00
_cell.angle_beta   90.00
_cell.angle_gamma   90.00
#
_symmetry.space_group_name_H-M   'P 1'
#
loop_
_entity.id
_entity.type
_entity.pdbx_description
1 polymer ?
#
loop_
_entity_poly.entity_id
_entity_poly.type
_entity_poly.pdbx_seq_one_letter_code
_entity_poly.pdbx_strand_id
1 'polypeptide(L)'
;MEPIFEPIPEPPAAPSRPPRVVRAGNLTPRWTTTFWLGWAGVAGGFISVWYSSRVTGLATWWLGPEAEPRFLLVNLLPFVAPLGLCVLALSRRRWLPYLGIVGTVATAFIGAVDLGHVRGYGIIELLLAAAGFGLSAASFAGMLRRDPTPAG
;
A
#
# COMPACT_ATOMS: atom_id res chain seq x y z
N MET A 1 14.42 58.69 -41.39
CA MET A 1 15.20 57.40 -41.29
C MET A 1 14.51 56.63 -40.17
N GLU A 2 13.58 55.72 -40.49
CA GLU A 2 12.93 54.86 -39.51
C GLU A 2 13.88 53.67 -39.19
N PRO A 3 14.06 53.34 -37.92
CA PRO A 3 14.84 52.16 -37.55
C PRO A 3 14.10 50.87 -37.94
N ILE A 4 14.68 50.10 -38.83
CA ILE A 4 14.21 48.78 -39.22
C ILE A 4 14.47 47.85 -38.01
N PHE A 5 13.46 47.55 -37.23
CA PHE A 5 13.54 46.51 -36.19
C PHE A 5 13.56 45.13 -36.87
N GLU A 6 14.72 44.51 -36.94
CA GLU A 6 14.82 43.12 -37.33
C GLU A 6 14.17 42.25 -36.24
N PRO A 7 13.18 41.38 -36.56
CA PRO A 7 12.59 40.51 -35.56
C PRO A 7 13.60 39.56 -34.98
N ILE A 8 13.73 39.51 -33.63
CA ILE A 8 14.60 38.60 -32.93
C ILE A 8 14.19 37.16 -33.30
N PRO A 9 15.12 36.33 -33.81
CA PRO A 9 14.80 34.95 -34.18
C PRO A 9 14.26 34.20 -32.98
N GLU A 10 13.12 33.54 -33.18
CA GLU A 10 12.43 32.73 -32.15
C GLU A 10 13.40 31.66 -31.64
N PRO A 11 13.56 31.50 -30.30
CA PRO A 11 14.44 30.48 -29.75
C PRO A 11 14.01 29.10 -30.22
N PRO A 12 14.94 28.19 -30.55
CA PRO A 12 14.59 26.85 -31.01
C PRO A 12 13.65 26.16 -30.02
N ALA A 13 12.55 25.58 -30.51
CA ALA A 13 11.57 24.90 -29.70
C ALA A 13 12.25 23.87 -28.81
N ALA A 14 12.02 23.94 -27.49
CA ALA A 14 12.61 23.02 -26.55
C ALA A 14 12.26 21.57 -26.95
N PRO A 15 13.23 20.63 -26.90
CA PRO A 15 13.00 19.26 -27.32
C PRO A 15 11.79 18.69 -26.57
N SER A 16 10.77 18.26 -27.32
CA SER A 16 9.56 17.66 -26.77
C SER A 16 9.97 16.43 -25.93
N ARG A 17 9.60 16.44 -24.64
CA ARG A 17 9.82 15.27 -23.77
C ARG A 17 9.20 14.03 -24.42
N PRO A 18 9.96 12.92 -24.53
CA PRO A 18 9.40 11.69 -25.09
C PRO A 18 8.13 11.31 -24.35
N PRO A 19 7.07 10.88 -25.05
CA PRO A 19 5.80 10.52 -24.44
C PRO A 19 6.04 9.46 -23.39
N ARG A 20 5.56 9.71 -22.17
CA ARG A 20 5.69 8.78 -21.04
C ARG A 20 4.90 7.52 -21.38
N VAL A 21 5.57 6.42 -21.66
CA VAL A 21 4.92 5.13 -21.97
C VAL A 21 4.12 4.68 -20.76
N VAL A 22 2.82 4.93 -20.78
CA VAL A 22 1.88 4.49 -19.76
C VAL A 22 1.53 3.04 -20.03
N ARG A 23 2.02 2.12 -19.20
CA ARG A 23 1.70 0.69 -19.32
C ARG A 23 0.30 0.43 -18.75
N ALA A 24 -0.63 -0.06 -19.60
CA ALA A 24 -1.94 -0.49 -19.17
C ALA A 24 -1.84 -1.54 -18.03
N GLY A 25 -2.73 -1.44 -17.06
CA GLY A 25 -2.77 -2.34 -15.89
C GLY A 25 -1.94 -1.88 -14.70
N ASN A 26 -1.12 -0.82 -14.81
CA ASN A 26 -0.45 -0.25 -13.65
C ASN A 26 -1.37 0.72 -12.90
N LEU A 27 -1.16 0.87 -11.59
CA LEU A 27 -1.84 1.87 -10.80
C LEU A 27 -1.42 3.29 -11.21
N THR A 28 -2.38 4.22 -11.21
CA THR A 28 -2.05 5.64 -11.35
C THR A 28 -1.17 6.10 -10.17
N PRO A 29 -0.36 7.17 -10.31
CA PRO A 29 0.48 7.67 -9.23
C PRO A 29 -0.30 7.97 -7.94
N ARG A 30 -1.50 8.57 -8.07
CA ARG A 30 -2.37 8.87 -6.93
C ARG A 30 -2.80 7.58 -6.20
N TRP A 31 -3.25 6.57 -6.95
CA TRP A 31 -3.65 5.29 -6.38
C TRP A 31 -2.48 4.53 -5.76
N THR A 32 -1.28 4.63 -6.35
CA THR A 32 -0.07 4.06 -5.74
C THR A 32 0.22 4.68 -4.38
N THR A 33 0.11 6.02 -4.27
CA THR A 33 0.29 6.72 -2.99
C THR A 33 -0.78 6.34 -1.98
N THR A 34 -2.06 6.30 -2.39
CA THR A 34 -3.17 5.88 -1.53
C THR A 34 -2.97 4.44 -1.04
N PHE A 35 -2.59 3.53 -1.92
CA PHE A 35 -2.30 2.14 -1.57
C PHE A 35 -1.15 2.04 -0.57
N TRP A 36 -0.07 2.77 -0.80
CA TRP A 36 1.09 2.80 0.10
C TRP A 36 0.70 3.34 1.49
N LEU A 37 0.03 4.49 1.54
CA LEU A 37 -0.42 5.10 2.81
C LEU A 37 -1.40 4.21 3.58
N GLY A 38 -2.32 3.56 2.88
CA GLY A 38 -3.28 2.66 3.51
C GLY A 38 -2.59 1.44 4.15
N TRP A 39 -1.66 0.80 3.44
CA TRP A 39 -0.92 -0.34 4.00
C TRP A 39 0.08 0.08 5.08
N ALA A 40 0.67 1.28 4.98
CA ALA A 40 1.43 1.89 6.08
C ALA A 40 0.55 2.13 7.31
N GLY A 41 -0.71 2.55 7.10
CA GLY A 41 -1.71 2.66 8.16
C GLY A 41 -2.04 1.32 8.83
N VAL A 42 -2.16 0.24 8.05
CA VAL A 42 -2.33 -1.13 8.59
C VAL A 42 -1.12 -1.52 9.44
N ALA A 43 0.11 -1.27 8.97
CA ALA A 43 1.32 -1.49 9.77
C ALA A 43 1.31 -0.68 11.07
N GLY A 44 0.93 0.59 11.02
CA GLY A 44 0.76 1.46 12.18
C GLY A 44 -0.28 0.93 13.18
N GLY A 45 -1.37 0.35 12.67
CA GLY A 45 -2.37 -0.33 13.48
C GLY A 45 -1.78 -1.51 14.27
N PHE A 46 -0.97 -2.35 13.64
CA PHE A 46 -0.26 -3.43 14.34
C PHE A 46 0.76 -2.92 15.35
N ILE A 47 1.46 -1.80 15.06
CA ILE A 47 2.33 -1.15 16.06
C ILE A 47 1.49 -0.73 17.28
N SER A 48 0.29 -0.19 17.07
CA SER A 48 -0.61 0.22 18.14
C SER A 48 -1.09 -0.98 18.97
N VAL A 49 -1.41 -2.11 18.33
CA VAL A 49 -1.76 -3.37 19.02
C VAL A 49 -0.57 -3.86 19.83
N TRP A 50 0.64 -3.85 19.26
CA TRP A 50 1.86 -4.24 19.94
C TRP A 50 2.11 -3.39 21.19
N TYR A 51 2.07 -2.06 21.04
CA TYR A 51 2.26 -1.14 22.15
C TYR A 51 1.19 -1.34 23.24
N SER A 52 -0.08 -1.40 22.85
CA SER A 52 -1.20 -1.62 23.78
C SER A 52 -1.06 -2.95 24.53
N SER A 53 -0.68 -4.03 23.84
CA SER A 53 -0.42 -5.34 24.43
C SER A 53 0.65 -5.26 25.53
N ARG A 54 1.72 -4.52 25.30
CA ARG A 54 2.80 -4.34 26.30
C ARG A 54 2.35 -3.50 27.50
N VAL A 55 1.56 -2.45 27.28
CA VAL A 55 1.06 -1.60 28.35
C VAL A 55 0.00 -2.31 29.21
N THR A 56 -0.87 -3.10 28.59
CA THR A 56 -1.95 -3.79 29.31
C THR A 56 -1.57 -5.15 29.90
N GLY A 57 -0.41 -5.70 29.49
CA GLY A 57 0.01 -7.05 29.85
C GLY A 57 -0.81 -8.17 29.18
N LEU A 58 -1.71 -7.82 28.23
CA LEU A 58 -2.52 -8.78 27.48
C LEU A 58 -1.75 -9.21 26.23
N ALA A 59 -1.19 -10.43 26.26
CA ALA A 59 -0.36 -10.93 25.16
C ALA A 59 -1.20 -11.46 24.01
N THR A 60 -0.94 -10.97 22.79
CA THR A 60 -1.39 -11.60 21.56
C THR A 60 -0.64 -12.90 21.30
N TRP A 61 -1.18 -13.80 20.47
CA TRP A 61 -0.52 -15.09 20.21
C TRP A 61 0.88 -14.94 19.56
N TRP A 62 1.04 -13.88 18.75
CA TRP A 62 2.30 -13.62 18.04
C TRP A 62 3.35 -12.87 18.87
N LEU A 63 2.95 -12.12 19.91
CA LEU A 63 3.89 -11.47 20.83
C LEU A 63 4.32 -12.38 21.98
N GLY A 64 3.39 -13.18 22.50
CA GLY A 64 3.60 -13.93 23.72
C GLY A 64 3.72 -13.05 24.98
N PRO A 65 3.70 -13.66 26.17
CA PRO A 65 3.88 -12.95 27.43
C PRO A 65 5.29 -12.35 27.55
N GLU A 66 5.45 -11.28 28.33
CA GLU A 66 6.76 -10.63 28.49
C GLU A 66 7.82 -11.55 29.12
N ALA A 67 7.41 -12.45 30.01
CA ALA A 67 8.30 -13.39 30.66
C ALA A 67 8.88 -14.44 29.67
N GLU A 68 8.14 -14.75 28.61
CA GLU A 68 8.53 -15.73 27.59
C GLU A 68 8.25 -15.14 26.19
N PRO A 69 9.08 -14.21 25.71
CA PRO A 69 8.85 -13.59 24.41
C PRO A 69 8.96 -14.63 23.30
N ARG A 70 8.02 -14.54 22.33
CA ARG A 70 8.07 -15.39 21.14
C ARG A 70 9.32 -15.09 20.31
N PHE A 71 9.70 -16.06 19.50
CA PHE A 71 10.82 -15.90 18.57
C PHE A 71 10.61 -14.68 17.68
N LEU A 72 11.67 -13.91 17.42
CA LEU A 72 11.59 -12.63 16.70
C LEU A 72 10.82 -12.69 15.37
N LEU A 73 10.97 -13.78 14.60
CA LEU A 73 10.26 -13.96 13.34
C LEU A 73 8.75 -14.06 13.52
N VAL A 74 8.26 -14.63 14.63
CA VAL A 74 6.83 -14.68 14.95
C VAL A 74 6.32 -13.30 15.31
N ASN A 75 7.09 -12.50 16.05
CA ASN A 75 6.74 -11.13 16.41
C ASN A 75 6.65 -10.22 15.18
N LEU A 76 7.41 -10.50 14.13
CA LEU A 76 7.43 -9.73 12.89
C LEU A 76 6.35 -10.16 11.89
N LEU A 77 5.71 -11.31 12.12
CA LEU A 77 4.73 -11.89 11.18
C LEU A 77 3.62 -10.90 10.77
N PRO A 78 2.99 -10.13 11.67
CA PRO A 78 1.94 -9.18 11.30
C PRO A 78 2.41 -8.05 10.38
N PHE A 79 3.70 -7.76 10.39
CA PHE A 79 4.30 -6.67 9.62
C PHE A 79 4.74 -7.10 8.22
N VAL A 80 4.90 -8.41 7.96
CA VAL A 80 5.41 -8.94 6.68
C VAL A 80 4.51 -8.51 5.52
N ALA A 81 3.19 -8.71 5.65
CA ALA A 81 2.25 -8.35 4.59
C ALA A 81 2.19 -6.82 4.36
N PRO A 82 1.91 -5.97 5.37
CA PRO A 82 1.77 -4.55 5.13
C PRO A 82 3.08 -3.89 4.69
N LEU A 83 4.22 -4.21 5.31
CA LEU A 83 5.50 -3.62 4.90
C LEU A 83 5.96 -4.14 3.54
N GLY A 84 5.78 -5.43 3.26
CA GLY A 84 6.05 -6.02 1.95
C GLY A 84 5.25 -5.34 0.85
N LEU A 85 3.96 -5.06 1.07
CA LEU A 85 3.10 -4.35 0.14
C LEU A 85 3.49 -2.88 -0.03
N CYS A 86 3.95 -2.20 1.02
CA CYS A 86 4.51 -0.86 0.91
C CYS A 86 5.74 -0.83 0.01
N VAL A 87 6.67 -1.78 0.18
CA VAL A 87 7.87 -1.89 -0.68
C VAL A 87 7.49 -2.22 -2.12
N LEU A 88 6.57 -3.17 -2.33
CA LEU A 88 6.10 -3.54 -3.65
C LEU A 88 5.34 -2.40 -4.36
N ALA A 89 4.65 -1.54 -3.62
CA ALA A 89 3.97 -0.37 -4.17
C ALA A 89 4.94 0.59 -4.89
N LEU A 90 6.18 0.69 -4.41
CA LEU A 90 7.21 1.51 -5.06
C LEU A 90 7.55 1.01 -6.48
N SER A 91 7.38 -0.27 -6.73
CA SER A 91 7.63 -0.90 -8.04
C SER A 91 6.50 -0.71 -9.05
N ARG A 92 5.36 -0.10 -8.67
CA ARG A 92 4.17 0.19 -9.52
C ARG A 92 3.73 -0.99 -10.40
N ARG A 93 3.75 -2.21 -9.88
CA ARG A 93 3.43 -3.42 -10.65
C ARG A 93 1.92 -3.62 -10.76
N ARG A 94 1.47 -4.15 -11.92
CA ARG A 94 0.06 -4.50 -12.21
C ARG A 94 -0.55 -5.53 -11.24
N TRP A 95 0.28 -6.32 -10.56
CA TRP A 95 -0.14 -7.33 -9.60
C TRP A 95 -0.43 -6.78 -8.20
N LEU A 96 -0.18 -5.50 -7.97
CA LEU A 96 -0.26 -4.90 -6.64
C LEU A 96 -1.63 -5.05 -5.97
N PRO A 97 -2.79 -4.81 -6.63
CA PRO A 97 -4.10 -5.02 -6.02
C PRO A 97 -4.35 -6.48 -5.64
N TYR A 98 -3.91 -7.43 -6.48
CA TYR A 98 -4.04 -8.86 -6.18
C TYR A 98 -3.20 -9.28 -4.97
N LEU A 99 -1.95 -8.82 -4.90
CA LEU A 99 -1.09 -9.05 -3.75
C LEU A 99 -1.65 -8.39 -2.48
N GLY A 100 -2.33 -7.25 -2.63
CA GLY A 100 -3.07 -6.62 -1.53
C GLY A 100 -4.18 -7.52 -0.99
N ILE A 101 -4.95 -8.17 -1.85
CA ILE A 101 -5.97 -9.16 -1.41
C ILE A 101 -5.31 -10.32 -0.66
N VAL A 102 -4.21 -10.87 -1.17
CA VAL A 102 -3.46 -11.95 -0.49
C VAL A 102 -2.94 -11.47 0.88
N GLY A 103 -2.37 -10.26 0.94
CA GLY A 103 -1.94 -9.64 2.19
C GLY A 103 -3.07 -9.46 3.20
N THR A 104 -4.26 -9.12 2.72
CA THR A 104 -5.47 -9.03 3.55
C THR A 104 -5.84 -10.37 4.17
N VAL A 105 -5.80 -11.46 3.39
CA VAL A 105 -6.10 -12.80 3.91
C VAL A 105 -5.11 -13.19 4.99
N ALA A 106 -3.81 -12.92 4.79
CA ALA A 106 -2.79 -13.15 5.81
C ALA A 106 -3.04 -12.33 7.09
N THR A 107 -3.38 -11.06 6.95
CA THR A 107 -3.74 -10.18 8.08
C THR A 107 -4.99 -10.67 8.81
N ALA A 108 -6.03 -11.08 8.08
CA ALA A 108 -7.26 -11.62 8.65
C ALA A 108 -7.02 -12.92 9.42
N PHE A 109 -6.13 -13.78 8.94
CA PHE A 109 -5.74 -15.00 9.64
C PHE A 109 -5.12 -14.70 11.01
N ILE A 110 -4.26 -13.67 11.11
CA ILE A 110 -3.65 -13.24 12.38
C ILE A 110 -4.74 -12.83 13.36
N GLY A 111 -5.67 -11.95 12.94
CA GLY A 111 -6.77 -11.51 13.80
C GLY A 111 -7.72 -12.62 14.18
N ALA A 112 -8.00 -13.58 13.29
CA ALA A 112 -8.85 -14.72 13.59
C ALA A 112 -8.27 -15.61 14.70
N VAL A 113 -6.95 -15.81 14.70
CA VAL A 113 -6.28 -16.58 15.78
C VAL A 113 -6.34 -15.82 17.11
N ASP A 114 -6.16 -14.48 17.09
CA ASP A 114 -6.24 -13.67 18.31
C ASP A 114 -7.66 -13.54 18.89
N LEU A 115 -8.72 -13.81 18.13
CA LEU A 115 -10.08 -13.92 18.69
C LEU A 115 -10.18 -14.96 19.81
N GLY A 116 -9.37 -16.03 19.72
CA GLY A 116 -9.29 -17.08 20.74
C GLY A 116 -8.40 -16.75 21.94
N HIS A 117 -7.53 -15.74 21.83
CA HIS A 117 -6.59 -15.33 22.88
C HIS A 117 -7.04 -14.04 23.57
N VAL A 118 -7.09 -12.93 22.84
CA VAL A 118 -7.54 -11.63 23.33
C VAL A 118 -8.52 -11.05 22.33
N ARG A 119 -9.81 -11.33 22.54
CA ARG A 119 -10.89 -10.99 21.61
C ARG A 119 -10.87 -9.53 21.14
N GLY A 120 -10.51 -8.58 22.02
CA GLY A 120 -10.43 -7.16 21.68
C GLY A 120 -9.37 -6.90 20.59
N TYR A 121 -8.20 -7.47 20.72
CA TYR A 121 -7.13 -7.33 19.72
C TYR A 121 -7.48 -8.04 18.43
N GLY A 122 -8.01 -9.27 18.49
CA GLY A 122 -8.48 -9.98 17.30
C GLY A 122 -9.50 -9.19 16.49
N ILE A 123 -10.44 -8.49 17.14
CA ILE A 123 -11.41 -7.61 16.46
C ILE A 123 -10.68 -6.45 15.76
N ILE A 124 -9.73 -5.78 16.43
CA ILE A 124 -8.98 -4.67 15.85
C ILE A 124 -8.19 -5.16 14.63
N GLU A 125 -7.51 -6.29 14.73
CA GLU A 125 -6.73 -6.89 13.63
C GLU A 125 -7.61 -7.28 12.44
N LEU A 126 -8.82 -7.79 12.69
CA LEU A 126 -9.80 -8.06 11.63
C LEU A 126 -10.33 -6.78 10.98
N LEU A 127 -10.49 -5.68 11.73
CA LEU A 127 -10.84 -4.38 11.17
C LEU A 127 -9.70 -3.83 10.29
N LEU A 128 -8.44 -4.02 10.70
CA LEU A 128 -7.27 -3.68 9.87
C LEU A 128 -7.25 -4.51 8.58
N ALA A 129 -7.57 -5.80 8.66
CA ALA A 129 -7.71 -6.64 7.48
C ALA A 129 -8.85 -6.16 6.57
N ALA A 130 -10.01 -5.82 7.12
CA ALA A 130 -11.13 -5.28 6.34
C ALA A 130 -10.77 -3.96 5.65
N ALA A 131 -10.03 -3.07 6.31
CA ALA A 131 -9.53 -1.83 5.72
C ALA A 131 -8.55 -2.13 4.57
N GLY A 132 -7.60 -3.06 4.76
CA GLY A 132 -6.68 -3.53 3.72
C GLY A 132 -7.41 -4.15 2.53
N PHE A 133 -8.49 -4.90 2.77
CA PHE A 133 -9.35 -5.45 1.73
C PHE A 133 -10.01 -4.33 0.91
N GLY A 134 -10.70 -3.41 1.57
CA GLY A 134 -11.38 -2.29 0.92
C GLY A 134 -10.42 -1.47 0.06
N LEU A 135 -9.23 -1.17 0.59
CA LEU A 135 -8.17 -0.47 -0.13
C LEU A 135 -7.71 -1.23 -1.37
N SER A 136 -7.45 -2.53 -1.24
CA SER A 136 -6.97 -3.39 -2.33
C SER A 136 -8.04 -3.55 -3.41
N ALA A 137 -9.30 -3.76 -3.01
CA ALA A 137 -10.44 -3.83 -3.92
C ALA A 137 -10.66 -2.50 -4.66
N ALA A 138 -10.64 -1.37 -3.95
CA ALA A 138 -10.77 -0.05 -4.57
C ALA A 138 -9.62 0.27 -5.56
N SER A 139 -8.43 -0.29 -5.32
CA SER A 139 -7.26 -0.09 -6.19
C SER A 139 -7.45 -0.66 -7.60
N PHE A 140 -8.36 -1.61 -7.82
CA PHE A 140 -8.70 -2.07 -9.18
C PHE A 140 -9.35 -0.95 -10.02
N ALA A 141 -10.11 -0.05 -9.40
CA ALA A 141 -10.66 1.12 -10.10
C ALA A 141 -9.56 2.13 -10.50
N GLY A 142 -8.43 2.13 -9.80
CA GLY A 142 -7.28 2.98 -10.05
C GLY A 142 -6.31 2.46 -11.11
N MET A 143 -6.58 1.30 -11.72
CA MET A 143 -5.72 0.73 -12.76
C MET A 143 -5.92 1.49 -14.08
N LEU A 144 -4.81 1.79 -14.75
CA LEU A 144 -4.80 2.43 -16.06
C LEU A 144 -5.45 1.51 -17.09
N ARG A 145 -6.50 1.98 -17.74
CA ARG A 145 -7.16 1.29 -18.86
C ARG A 145 -6.39 1.59 -20.16
N ARG A 146 -6.42 0.65 -21.08
CA ARG A 146 -5.94 0.86 -22.45
C ARG A 146 -6.96 1.79 -23.13
N ASP A 147 -6.53 2.94 -23.64
CA ASP A 147 -7.39 3.75 -24.49
C ASP A 147 -7.79 2.92 -25.70
N PRO A 148 -9.09 2.84 -26.06
CA PRO A 148 -9.47 2.19 -27.31
C PRO A 148 -8.78 2.96 -28.43
N THR A 149 -7.97 2.25 -29.22
CA THR A 149 -7.38 2.81 -30.44
C THR A 149 -8.54 3.33 -31.30
N PRO A 150 -8.57 4.60 -31.70
CA PRO A 150 -9.60 5.06 -32.62
C PRO A 150 -9.54 4.18 -33.86
N ALA A 151 -10.69 3.53 -34.17
CA ALA A 151 -10.84 2.77 -35.40
C ALA A 151 -10.59 3.74 -36.56
N GLY A 152 -9.44 3.57 -37.26
CA GLY A 152 -9.08 4.31 -38.45
C GLY A 152 -9.93 3.91 -39.65
#